data_a6750383b8c516b5cfdc8cd77a14caa9
#
_entry.id   a6750383b8c516b5cfdc8cd77a14caa9
#
_cell.length_a   1.000
_cell.length_b   1.000
_cell.length_c   1.000
_cell.angle_alpha   90.00
_cell.angle_beta   90.00
_cell.angle_gamma   90.00
#
_symmetry.space_group_name_H-M   'P 1'
#
loop_
_entity.id
_entity.type
_entity.pdbx_description
1 polymer ?
#
loop_
_entity_poly.entity_id
_entity_poly.type
_entity_poly.pdbx_seq_one_letter_code
_entity_poly.pdbx_strand_id
1 'polypeptide(L)'
;SQALIDFKSNIQYCQRCGHICEGELCEICKDETRDQSVICVVESPKDVFAMEKVREYHGLYHVLHGTISMIDGKTIDDLNINSLFERLDGVKEVIIATNPTREGETTALFLAKLLAKKGIETSRIANGLPIGSNIDYADELTLLKSLEGRKKI
;
A
#
# COMPACT_ATOMS: atom_id res chain seq x y z
N SER A 1 2.72 -15.70 -29.07
CA SER A 1 3.24 -14.80 -30.11
C SER A 1 4.51 -14.09 -29.65
N GLN A 2 5.29 -13.60 -30.56
CA GLN A 2 6.51 -12.89 -30.27
C GLN A 2 6.24 -11.62 -29.46
N ALA A 3 5.17 -10.91 -29.73
CA ALA A 3 4.80 -9.70 -29.01
C ALA A 3 4.51 -9.99 -27.52
N LEU A 4 3.85 -11.10 -27.20
CA LEU A 4 3.59 -11.50 -25.84
C LEU A 4 4.88 -11.92 -25.12
N ILE A 5 5.77 -12.60 -25.80
CA ILE A 5 7.06 -13.00 -25.25
C ILE A 5 7.91 -11.75 -24.94
N ASP A 6 7.97 -10.81 -25.87
CA ASP A 6 8.71 -9.56 -25.71
C ASP A 6 8.16 -8.73 -24.56
N PHE A 7 6.82 -8.63 -24.46
CA PHE A 7 6.18 -7.92 -23.36
C PHE A 7 6.54 -8.54 -22.00
N LYS A 8 6.43 -9.87 -21.87
CA LYS A 8 6.77 -10.57 -20.62
C LYS A 8 8.24 -10.43 -20.25
N SER A 9 9.15 -10.48 -21.26
CA SER A 9 10.58 -10.39 -21.00
C SER A 9 11.03 -9.00 -20.57
N ASN A 10 10.21 -7.96 -20.85
CA ASN A 10 10.54 -6.58 -20.52
C ASN A 10 9.89 -6.12 -19.20
N ILE A 11 9.00 -6.93 -18.64
CA ILE A 11 8.35 -6.58 -17.36
C ILE A 11 9.30 -6.83 -16.21
N GLN A 12 9.44 -5.83 -15.37
CA GLN A 12 10.23 -5.92 -14.15
C GLN A 12 9.57 -5.06 -13.07
N TYR A 13 10.13 -5.07 -11.87
CA TYR A 13 9.64 -4.23 -10.79
C TYR A 13 10.38 -2.90 -10.78
N CYS A 14 9.62 -1.83 -10.52
CA CYS A 14 10.18 -0.50 -10.37
C CYS A 14 11.23 -0.50 -9.27
N GLN A 15 12.42 0.00 -9.56
CA GLN A 15 13.53 0.03 -8.60
C GLN A 15 13.23 0.92 -7.40
N ARG A 16 12.33 1.89 -7.54
CA ARG A 16 11.98 2.79 -6.44
C ARG A 16 10.83 2.27 -5.60
N CYS A 17 9.70 1.88 -6.22
CA CYS A 17 8.49 1.55 -5.48
C CYS A 17 8.09 0.08 -5.51
N GLY A 18 8.67 -0.73 -6.41
CA GLY A 18 8.32 -2.15 -6.52
C GLY A 18 7.11 -2.45 -7.38
N HIS A 19 6.47 -1.44 -8.00
CA HIS A 19 5.36 -1.66 -8.92
C HIS A 19 5.86 -2.27 -10.22
N ILE A 20 4.95 -2.86 -10.99
CA ILE A 20 5.28 -3.43 -12.29
C ILE A 20 5.60 -2.31 -13.29
N CYS A 21 6.68 -2.47 -14.05
CA CYS A 21 7.06 -1.52 -15.09
C CYS A 21 7.88 -2.18 -16.19
N GLU A 22 8.09 -1.47 -17.27
CA GLU A 22 8.91 -1.97 -18.39
C GLU A 22 10.36 -1.51 -18.30
N GLY A 23 10.64 -0.43 -17.60
CA GLY A 23 11.98 0.11 -17.44
C GLY A 23 12.47 0.04 -16.00
N GLU A 24 13.35 0.93 -15.65
CA GLU A 24 13.87 1.00 -14.27
C GLU A 24 12.85 1.59 -13.30
N LEU A 25 12.07 2.57 -13.77
CA LEU A 25 11.05 3.24 -12.96
C LEU A 25 9.68 3.14 -13.63
N CYS A 26 8.64 2.99 -12.81
CA CYS A 26 7.27 2.97 -13.31
C CYS A 26 6.80 4.38 -13.69
N GLU A 27 5.69 4.44 -14.42
CA GLU A 27 5.12 5.71 -14.87
C GLU A 27 4.75 6.64 -13.72
N ILE A 28 4.34 6.07 -12.59
CA ILE A 28 3.97 6.86 -11.41
C ILE A 28 5.21 7.52 -10.79
N CYS A 29 6.29 6.76 -10.64
CA CYS A 29 7.55 7.29 -10.09
C CYS A 29 8.22 8.31 -11.00
N LYS A 30 8.00 8.22 -12.31
CA LYS A 30 8.51 9.19 -13.28
C LYS A 30 7.70 10.48 -13.32
N ASP A 31 6.46 10.43 -12.87
CA ASP A 31 5.53 11.56 -12.99
C ASP A 31 5.84 12.63 -11.92
N GLU A 32 6.53 13.68 -12.34
CA GLU A 32 6.95 14.77 -11.46
C GLU A 32 5.79 15.65 -10.99
N THR A 33 4.60 15.50 -11.59
CA THR A 33 3.41 16.26 -11.18
C THR A 33 2.76 15.69 -9.93
N ARG A 34 3.13 14.48 -9.53
CA ARG A 34 2.58 13.85 -8.34
C ARG A 34 3.15 14.45 -7.06
N ASP A 35 2.40 14.33 -5.98
CA ASP A 35 2.82 14.81 -4.66
C ASP A 35 3.91 13.87 -4.10
N GLN A 36 5.14 14.34 -4.09
CA GLN A 36 6.30 13.58 -3.63
C GLN A 36 6.34 13.43 -2.11
N SER A 37 5.50 14.14 -1.38
CA SER A 37 5.52 14.12 0.10
C SER A 37 4.63 13.05 0.71
N VAL A 38 3.85 12.32 -0.10
CA VAL A 38 2.91 11.29 0.36
C VAL A 38 3.18 9.97 -0.34
N ILE A 39 3.32 8.90 0.44
CA ILE A 39 3.50 7.54 -0.09
C ILE A 39 2.38 6.65 0.46
N CYS A 40 1.71 5.92 -0.44
CA CYS A 40 0.71 4.92 -0.09
C CYS A 40 1.36 3.53 -0.19
N VAL A 41 1.45 2.83 0.93
CA VAL A 41 2.08 1.50 1.01
C VAL A 41 1.03 0.42 0.82
N VAL A 42 1.23 -0.44 -0.16
CA VAL A 42 0.32 -1.54 -0.51
C VAL A 42 1.08 -2.88 -0.55
N GLU A 43 0.33 -3.98 -0.55
CA GLU A 43 0.91 -5.33 -0.50
C GLU A 43 1.42 -5.84 -1.84
N SER A 44 0.74 -5.48 -2.93
CA SER A 44 1.07 -6.02 -4.26
C SER A 44 0.79 -5.01 -5.35
N PRO A 45 1.36 -5.22 -6.56
CA PRO A 45 1.11 -4.33 -7.70
C PRO A 45 -0.37 -4.21 -8.09
N LYS A 46 -1.16 -5.28 -7.92
CA LYS A 46 -2.61 -5.21 -8.24
C LYS A 46 -3.33 -4.17 -7.39
N ASP A 47 -2.83 -3.90 -6.19
CA ASP A 47 -3.43 -2.90 -5.30
C ASP A 47 -3.16 -1.48 -5.81
N VAL A 48 -2.02 -1.25 -6.47
CA VAL A 48 -1.74 0.03 -7.12
C VAL A 48 -2.76 0.28 -8.23
N PHE A 49 -3.02 -0.72 -9.07
CA PHE A 49 -4.03 -0.58 -10.13
C PHE A 49 -5.41 -0.28 -9.55
N ALA A 50 -5.77 -0.93 -8.45
CA ALA A 50 -7.05 -0.68 -7.78
C ALA A 50 -7.14 0.74 -7.24
N MET A 51 -6.08 1.21 -6.56
CA MET A 51 -6.05 2.55 -5.99
C MET A 51 -6.06 3.64 -7.07
N GLU A 52 -5.41 3.39 -8.21
CA GLU A 52 -5.36 4.37 -9.30
C GLU A 52 -6.72 4.57 -9.99
N LYS A 53 -7.65 3.64 -9.82
CA LYS A 53 -9.03 3.82 -10.32
C LYS A 53 -9.75 4.96 -9.61
N VAL A 54 -9.34 5.29 -8.41
CA VAL A 54 -9.93 6.39 -7.62
C VAL A 54 -9.71 7.75 -8.28
N ARG A 55 -8.56 7.95 -8.92
CA ARG A 55 -8.16 9.20 -9.61
C ARG A 55 -8.03 10.43 -8.72
N GLU A 56 -8.44 10.34 -7.47
CA GLU A 56 -8.34 11.43 -6.49
C GLU A 56 -7.02 11.39 -5.73
N TYR A 57 -6.29 10.28 -5.83
CA TYR A 57 -4.99 10.14 -5.16
C TYR A 57 -3.88 10.61 -6.10
N HIS A 58 -3.13 11.60 -5.65
CA HIS A 58 -2.06 12.22 -6.45
C HIS A 58 -0.66 11.99 -5.88
N GLY A 59 -0.53 11.14 -4.86
CA GLY A 59 0.75 10.80 -4.25
C GLY A 59 1.45 9.64 -4.93
N LEU A 60 2.46 9.11 -4.26
CA LEU A 60 3.27 7.99 -4.73
C LEU A 60 2.83 6.69 -4.04
N TYR A 61 3.40 5.57 -4.49
CA TYR A 61 3.14 4.25 -3.92
C TYR A 61 4.43 3.57 -3.49
N HIS A 62 4.26 2.56 -2.65
CA HIS A 62 5.33 1.63 -2.32
C HIS A 62 4.73 0.23 -2.17
N VAL A 63 5.28 -0.75 -2.89
CA VAL A 63 4.77 -2.12 -2.94
C VAL A 63 5.66 -3.02 -2.11
N LEU A 64 5.08 -3.65 -1.08
CA LEU A 64 5.82 -4.50 -0.15
C LEU A 64 6.12 -5.90 -0.70
N HIS A 65 5.31 -6.37 -1.65
CA HIS A 65 5.36 -7.73 -2.17
C HIS A 65 5.07 -8.78 -1.10
N GLY A 66 4.03 -8.54 -0.32
CA GLY A 66 3.54 -9.45 0.69
C GLY A 66 3.28 -8.79 2.03
N THR A 67 3.18 -9.61 3.06
CA THR A 67 2.98 -9.21 4.45
C THR A 67 3.88 -10.01 5.36
N ILE A 68 4.08 -9.52 6.59
CA ILE A 68 4.70 -10.32 7.65
C ILE A 68 3.73 -11.46 7.98
N SER A 69 4.23 -12.68 8.04
CA SER A 69 3.43 -13.85 8.38
C SER A 69 4.26 -14.82 9.21
N MET A 70 3.87 -15.03 10.45
CA MET A 70 4.54 -15.98 11.32
C MET A 70 4.26 -17.41 10.87
N ILE A 71 3.07 -17.67 10.34
CA ILE A 71 2.66 -19.00 9.86
C ILE A 71 3.50 -19.43 8.66
N ASP A 72 3.72 -18.51 7.71
CA ASP A 72 4.49 -18.77 6.49
C ASP A 72 5.98 -18.48 6.65
N GLY A 73 6.41 -18.08 7.85
CA GLY A 73 7.79 -17.74 8.12
C GLY A 73 8.30 -16.48 7.42
N LYS A 74 7.40 -15.63 6.95
CA LYS A 74 7.77 -14.38 6.28
C LYS A 74 8.04 -13.29 7.29
N THR A 75 9.25 -12.73 7.22
CA THR A 75 9.68 -11.64 8.08
C THR A 75 9.87 -10.38 7.24
N ILE A 76 10.27 -9.29 7.90
CA ILE A 76 10.55 -8.02 7.22
C ILE A 76 11.62 -8.14 6.14
N ASP A 77 12.57 -9.09 6.29
CA ASP A 77 13.64 -9.28 5.32
C ASP A 77 13.13 -9.88 4.01
N ASP A 78 11.96 -10.50 4.04
CA ASP A 78 11.33 -11.08 2.84
C ASP A 78 10.48 -10.06 2.09
N LEU A 79 10.31 -8.86 2.65
CA LEU A 79 9.47 -7.80 2.09
C LEU A 79 10.31 -6.65 1.57
N ASN A 80 9.72 -5.88 0.67
CA ASN A 80 10.34 -4.68 0.11
C ASN A 80 10.20 -3.50 1.08
N ILE A 81 10.76 -3.62 2.28
CA ILE A 81 10.66 -2.60 3.33
C ILE A 81 11.88 -1.67 3.33
N ASN A 82 13.07 -2.21 3.16
CA ASN A 82 14.30 -1.40 3.21
C ASN A 82 14.27 -0.27 2.17
N SER A 83 13.80 -0.55 0.97
CA SER A 83 13.69 0.45 -0.09
C SER A 83 12.71 1.57 0.25
N LEU A 84 11.71 1.30 1.08
CA LEU A 84 10.82 2.36 1.57
C LEU A 84 11.60 3.35 2.44
N PHE A 85 12.39 2.84 3.37
CA PHE A 85 13.15 3.70 4.29
C PHE A 85 14.27 4.48 3.60
N GLU A 86 14.74 4.01 2.45
CA GLU A 86 15.74 4.70 1.64
C GLU A 86 15.18 5.92 0.89
N ARG A 87 13.83 6.03 0.79
CA ARG A 87 13.19 7.08 0.00
C ARG A 87 12.35 8.07 0.81
N LEU A 88 12.55 8.10 2.12
CA LEU A 88 11.71 8.93 3.02
C LEU A 88 12.10 10.40 3.08
N ASP A 89 13.20 10.80 2.46
CA ASP A 89 13.62 12.20 2.44
C ASP A 89 12.54 13.05 1.74
N GLY A 90 12.04 14.07 2.43
CA GLY A 90 10.98 14.92 1.91
C GLY A 90 9.57 14.35 2.05
N VAL A 91 9.42 13.13 2.55
CA VAL A 91 8.10 12.52 2.77
C VAL A 91 7.55 12.98 4.10
N LYS A 92 6.31 13.46 4.09
CA LYS A 92 5.59 13.96 5.28
C LYS A 92 4.59 12.95 5.81
N GLU A 93 3.96 12.20 4.92
CA GLU A 93 2.94 11.22 5.30
C GLU A 93 3.13 9.91 4.57
N VAL A 94 2.96 8.81 5.30
CA VAL A 94 2.86 7.46 4.73
C VAL A 94 1.49 6.91 5.07
N ILE A 95 0.70 6.63 4.05
CA ILE A 95 -0.61 6.00 4.18
C ILE A 95 -0.39 4.49 4.09
N ILE A 96 -0.76 3.75 5.13
CA ILE A 96 -0.62 2.30 5.13
C ILE A 96 -1.93 1.69 4.64
N ALA A 97 -1.88 1.08 3.46
CA ALA A 97 -3.03 0.52 2.77
C ALA A 97 -2.88 -1.00 2.57
N THR A 98 -2.29 -1.69 3.54
CA THR A 98 -2.32 -3.14 3.56
C THR A 98 -3.75 -3.61 3.81
N ASN A 99 -4.06 -4.84 3.37
CA ASN A 99 -5.42 -5.37 3.50
C ASN A 99 -5.83 -5.54 4.97
N PRO A 100 -7.14 -5.53 5.27
CA PRO A 100 -7.65 -5.68 6.64
C PRO A 100 -7.69 -7.16 7.07
N THR A 101 -6.61 -7.87 6.80
CA THR A 101 -6.37 -9.24 7.26
C THR A 101 -5.51 -9.17 8.52
N ARG A 102 -5.40 -10.30 9.23
CA ARG A 102 -4.50 -10.38 10.39
C ARG A 102 -3.07 -9.99 10.00
N GLU A 103 -2.58 -10.54 8.90
CA GLU A 103 -1.23 -10.29 8.40
C GLU A 103 -1.05 -8.83 7.95
N GLY A 104 -2.06 -8.29 7.28
CA GLY A 104 -2.05 -6.88 6.84
C GLY A 104 -2.04 -5.92 8.02
N GLU A 105 -2.81 -6.21 9.07
CA GLU A 105 -2.84 -5.37 10.29
C GLU A 105 -1.52 -5.48 11.06
N THR A 106 -0.95 -6.68 11.18
CA THR A 106 0.35 -6.89 11.82
C THR A 106 1.45 -6.10 11.10
N THR A 107 1.46 -6.18 9.78
CA THR A 107 2.42 -5.45 8.96
C THR A 107 2.25 -3.94 9.12
N ALA A 108 1.00 -3.46 9.15
CA ALA A 108 0.69 -2.05 9.33
C ALA A 108 1.21 -1.51 10.67
N LEU A 109 0.96 -2.24 11.76
CA LEU A 109 1.44 -1.84 13.08
C LEU A 109 2.96 -1.79 13.14
N PHE A 110 3.61 -2.77 12.54
CA PHE A 110 5.07 -2.84 12.49
C PHE A 110 5.64 -1.63 11.74
N LEU A 111 5.11 -1.33 10.56
CA LEU A 111 5.54 -0.19 9.76
C LEU A 111 5.30 1.13 10.51
N ALA A 112 4.13 1.26 11.14
CA ALA A 112 3.79 2.47 11.88
C ALA A 112 4.82 2.77 12.99
N LYS A 113 5.26 1.74 13.70
CA LYS A 113 6.28 1.91 14.75
C LYS A 113 7.61 2.37 14.18
N LEU A 114 8.05 1.80 13.07
CA LEU A 114 9.30 2.18 12.43
C LEU A 114 9.24 3.60 11.87
N LEU A 115 8.12 3.96 11.24
CA LEU A 115 7.94 5.28 10.66
C LEU A 115 7.83 6.37 11.72
N ALA A 116 7.21 6.06 12.86
CA ALA A 116 7.13 6.99 13.98
C ALA A 116 8.52 7.40 14.49
N LYS A 117 9.47 6.46 14.50
CA LYS A 117 10.86 6.74 14.88
C LYS A 117 11.55 7.70 13.92
N LYS A 118 11.06 7.80 12.69
CA LYS A 118 11.57 8.73 11.67
C LYS A 118 10.84 10.07 11.67
N GLY A 119 9.85 10.25 12.55
CA GLY A 119 9.08 11.48 12.64
C GLY A 119 8.10 11.69 11.49
N ILE A 120 7.69 10.62 10.80
CA ILE A 120 6.77 10.69 9.68
C ILE A 120 5.34 10.42 10.16
N GLU A 121 4.41 11.27 9.72
CA GLU A 121 2.99 11.07 9.99
C GLU A 121 2.51 9.80 9.27
N THR A 122 1.89 8.91 10.02
CA THR A 122 1.44 7.62 9.51
C THR A 122 -0.07 7.51 9.66
N SER A 123 -0.75 7.16 8.59
CA SER A 123 -2.19 6.95 8.58
C SER A 123 -2.53 5.55 8.09
N ARG A 124 -3.70 5.07 8.49
CA ARG A 124 -4.23 3.76 8.08
C ARG A 124 -5.52 3.97 7.30
N ILE A 125 -5.66 3.31 6.15
CA ILE A 125 -6.92 3.41 5.40
C ILE A 125 -8.09 2.98 6.29
N ALA A 126 -9.25 3.63 6.08
CA ALA A 126 -10.43 3.40 6.89
C ALA A 126 -11.01 2.01 6.68
N ASN A 127 -11.56 1.45 7.76
CA ASN A 127 -12.31 0.20 7.76
C ASN A 127 -13.78 0.52 8.02
N GLY A 128 -14.65 -0.31 7.49
CA GLY A 128 -16.09 -0.18 7.79
C GLY A 128 -16.94 -0.82 6.75
N LEU A 129 -18.22 -0.44 6.74
CA LEU A 129 -19.20 -0.96 5.84
C LEU A 129 -18.90 -0.54 4.40
N PRO A 130 -18.90 -1.46 3.44
CA PRO A 130 -18.78 -1.11 2.02
C PRO A 130 -19.95 -0.24 1.58
N ILE A 131 -19.64 0.76 0.73
CA ILE A 131 -20.69 1.61 0.16
C ILE A 131 -21.66 0.77 -0.66
N GLY A 132 -22.96 0.97 -0.44
CA GLY A 132 -24.01 0.23 -1.14
C GLY A 132 -24.40 -1.08 -0.48
N SER A 133 -23.76 -1.45 0.64
CA SER A 133 -24.12 -2.65 1.39
C SER A 133 -25.18 -2.35 2.46
N ASN A 134 -25.82 -3.42 2.95
CA ASN A 134 -26.80 -3.33 4.03
C ASN A 134 -26.18 -3.80 5.35
N ILE A 135 -26.56 -3.16 6.44
CA ILE A 135 -26.03 -3.45 7.78
C ILE A 135 -26.27 -4.91 8.19
N ASP A 136 -27.44 -5.45 7.85
CA ASP A 136 -27.83 -6.80 8.26
C ASP A 136 -26.98 -7.90 7.63
N TYR A 137 -26.24 -7.59 6.56
CA TYR A 137 -25.32 -8.56 5.92
C TYR A 137 -23.89 -8.44 6.42
N ALA A 138 -23.60 -7.44 7.24
CA ALA A 138 -22.24 -7.24 7.74
C ALA A 138 -21.94 -8.18 8.91
N ASP A 139 -20.69 -8.64 9.00
CA ASP A 139 -20.25 -9.43 10.14
C ASP A 139 -20.03 -8.54 11.38
N GLU A 140 -19.87 -9.18 12.53
CA GLU A 140 -19.74 -8.48 13.82
C GLU A 140 -18.50 -7.58 13.86
N LEU A 141 -17.38 -8.04 13.32
CA LEU A 141 -16.15 -7.27 13.33
C LEU A 141 -16.25 -6.04 12.45
N THR A 142 -16.86 -6.17 11.26
CA THR A 142 -17.11 -5.03 10.37
C THR A 142 -17.99 -3.99 11.05
N LEU A 143 -19.04 -4.42 11.74
CA LEU A 143 -19.92 -3.52 12.49
C LEU A 143 -19.17 -2.83 13.63
N LEU A 144 -18.36 -3.57 14.37
CA LEU A 144 -17.53 -3.00 15.43
C LEU A 144 -16.60 -1.92 14.90
N LYS A 145 -15.90 -2.20 13.81
CA LYS A 145 -14.98 -1.24 13.18
C LYS A 145 -15.72 0.00 12.68
N SER A 146 -16.93 -0.18 12.15
CA SER A 146 -17.76 0.95 11.72
C SER A 146 -18.17 1.84 12.89
N LEU A 147 -18.53 1.23 14.01
CA LEU A 147 -18.88 1.97 15.22
C LEU A 147 -17.68 2.72 15.79
N GLU A 148 -16.53 2.05 15.85
CA GLU A 148 -15.29 2.67 16.34
C GLU A 148 -14.85 3.84 15.47
N GLY A 149 -15.03 3.74 14.16
CA GLY A 149 -14.64 4.75 13.20
C GLY A 149 -15.70 5.80 12.91
N ARG A 150 -16.82 5.81 13.64
CA ARG A 150 -17.90 6.76 13.39
C ARG A 150 -17.42 8.20 13.56
N LYS A 151 -17.94 9.06 12.71
CA LYS A 151 -17.58 10.48 12.71
C LYS A 151 -18.80 11.32 13.06
N LYS A 152 -18.57 12.47 13.67
CA LYS A 152 -19.62 13.46 13.87
C LYS A 152 -19.99 14.07 12.53
N ILE A 153 -21.24 14.40 12.37
CA ILE A 153 -21.75 15.07 11.18
C ILE A 153 -22.20 16.47 11.49
#